data_add51bebf5db47419d25be5d2a6be4d6
#
_entry.id   add51bebf5db47419d25be5d2a6be4d6
#
_cell.length_a   1.000
_cell.length_b   1.000
_cell.length_c   1.000
_cell.angle_alpha   90.00
_cell.angle_beta   90.00
_cell.angle_gamma   90.00
#
_symmetry.space_group_name_H-M   'P 1'
#
loop_
_entity.id
_entity.type
_entity.pdbx_description
1 polymer ?
#
loop_
_entity_poly.entity_id
_entity_poly.type
_entity_poly.pdbx_seq_one_letter_code
_entity_poly.pdbx_strand_id
1 'polypeptide(L)'
;QPQIPFNPMINAGAILISTMVPESFQIKKRYSISTKELLEVDETVKEDKDSEPTTKLLEIDHFLTFVRQMCGNDDIQVNAQVYESERNTGYKNRSLAWEMNDRHVFDKLMRQHGLTVDASIIEDILSVYFRLCSIEVDCIDLARAGTIIANQGYDPDRKEFLITPRIATITTSMMSGTGLFDGSGEFANAVGIPAKSGVSGGILACVPGRCGIGAFSPVVDQKGNSYRASKMLEILAKEEHLSIFES
;
A
#
# COMPACT_ATOMS: atom_id res chain seq x y z
N GLN A 1 -6.55 -23.01 12.50
CA GLN A 1 -6.92 -22.02 11.49
C GLN A 1 -5.65 -21.32 11.03
N PRO A 2 -5.45 -21.08 9.74
CA PRO A 2 -4.30 -20.32 9.25
C PRO A 2 -4.32 -18.94 9.89
N GLN A 3 -3.17 -18.52 10.44
CA GLN A 3 -3.03 -17.18 10.99
C GLN A 3 -2.88 -16.21 9.83
N ILE A 4 -3.97 -15.55 9.46
CA ILE A 4 -3.96 -14.49 8.46
C ILE A 4 -3.33 -13.24 9.10
N PRO A 5 -2.41 -12.55 8.42
CA PRO A 5 -1.89 -11.27 8.88
C PRO A 5 -3.02 -10.31 9.24
N PHE A 6 -2.96 -9.72 10.43
CA PHE A 6 -4.07 -8.94 10.98
C PHE A 6 -4.20 -7.52 10.41
N ASN A 7 -3.18 -7.01 9.74
CA ASN A 7 -3.26 -5.72 9.05
C ASN A 7 -2.28 -5.62 7.87
N PRO A 8 -2.59 -4.81 6.84
CA PRO A 8 -1.75 -4.62 5.65
C PRO A 8 -0.55 -3.69 5.88
N MET A 9 -0.46 -3.03 7.03
CA MET A 9 0.58 -2.03 7.32
C MET A 9 1.89 -2.62 7.82
N ILE A 10 1.95 -3.95 8.04
CA ILE A 10 3.16 -4.71 8.40
C ILE A 10 3.62 -5.58 7.22
N ASN A 11 4.89 -6.01 7.22
CA ASN A 11 5.48 -6.76 6.11
C ASN A 11 4.66 -8.00 5.72
N ALA A 12 4.18 -8.79 6.69
CA ALA A 12 3.36 -9.97 6.40
C ALA A 12 2.08 -9.62 5.64
N GLY A 13 1.38 -8.57 6.06
CA GLY A 13 0.18 -8.07 5.37
C GLY A 13 0.50 -7.52 3.98
N ALA A 14 1.58 -6.76 3.84
CA ALA A 14 2.01 -6.19 2.57
C ALA A 14 2.42 -7.29 1.56
N ILE A 15 3.14 -8.34 2.00
CA ILE A 15 3.46 -9.51 1.16
C ILE A 15 2.17 -10.22 0.72
N LEU A 16 1.20 -10.40 1.61
CA LEU A 16 -0.09 -11.00 1.23
C LEU A 16 -0.84 -10.13 0.21
N ILE A 17 -0.88 -8.82 0.40
CA ILE A 17 -1.54 -7.89 -0.54
C ILE A 17 -0.85 -7.91 -1.91
N SER A 18 0.46 -8.12 -1.98
CA SER A 18 1.19 -8.24 -3.25
C SER A 18 0.64 -9.34 -4.15
N THR A 19 0.05 -10.39 -3.57
CA THR A 19 -0.62 -11.45 -4.35
C THR A 19 -1.94 -10.99 -4.99
N MET A 20 -2.56 -9.93 -4.47
CA MET A 20 -3.84 -9.42 -4.93
C MET A 20 -3.69 -8.31 -5.98
N VAL A 21 -2.51 -7.68 -6.05
CA VAL A 21 -2.26 -6.56 -6.96
C VAL A 21 -2.48 -6.93 -8.43
N PRO A 22 -1.94 -8.03 -8.96
CA PRO A 22 -2.22 -8.46 -10.32
C PRO A 22 -3.69 -8.78 -10.57
N GLU A 23 -4.38 -9.37 -9.59
CA GLU A 23 -5.78 -9.79 -9.68
C GLU A 23 -6.76 -8.62 -9.75
N SER A 24 -6.60 -7.63 -8.89
CA SER A 24 -7.51 -6.49 -8.82
C SER A 24 -7.60 -5.70 -10.14
N PHE A 25 -6.55 -5.74 -10.95
CA PHE A 25 -6.50 -5.07 -12.24
C PHE A 25 -6.96 -5.95 -13.40
N GLN A 26 -6.82 -7.27 -13.31
CA GLN A 26 -7.40 -8.19 -14.28
C GLN A 26 -8.93 -8.15 -14.26
N ILE A 27 -9.55 -7.95 -13.09
CA ILE A 27 -10.99 -7.76 -12.96
C ILE A 27 -11.43 -6.52 -13.76
N LYS A 28 -10.74 -5.38 -13.63
CA LYS A 28 -11.06 -4.17 -14.41
C LYS A 28 -10.86 -4.37 -15.93
N LYS A 29 -9.82 -5.07 -16.35
CA LYS A 29 -9.54 -5.34 -17.77
C LYS A 29 -10.55 -6.31 -18.40
N ARG A 30 -11.06 -7.30 -17.62
CA ARG A 30 -12.13 -8.21 -18.07
C ARG A 30 -13.48 -7.50 -18.23
N TYR A 31 -13.75 -6.50 -17.39
CA TYR A 31 -15.07 -5.91 -17.34
C TYR A 31 -15.15 -4.54 -18.01
N SER A 32 -14.06 -3.93 -18.54
CA SER A 32 -14.11 -2.64 -19.28
C SER A 32 -15.30 -1.73 -18.88
N ILE A 33 -15.66 -1.76 -17.61
CA ILE A 33 -16.92 -1.25 -17.10
C ILE A 33 -16.64 0.16 -16.59
N SER A 34 -17.36 1.11 -17.13
CA SER A 34 -17.42 2.45 -16.54
C SER A 34 -17.99 2.33 -15.12
N THR A 35 -17.59 3.23 -14.24
CA THR A 35 -18.02 3.25 -12.82
C THR A 35 -19.55 3.24 -12.65
N LYS A 36 -20.32 3.45 -13.71
CA LYS A 36 -21.79 3.37 -13.74
C LYS A 36 -22.36 1.95 -13.85
N GLU A 37 -21.58 1.01 -14.39
CA GLU A 37 -22.05 -0.37 -14.69
C GLU A 37 -21.67 -1.40 -13.62
N LEU A 38 -20.96 -1.00 -12.57
CA LEU A 38 -20.59 -1.88 -11.44
C LEU A 38 -21.80 -2.28 -10.54
N LEU A 39 -22.99 -1.82 -10.85
CA LEU A 39 -24.21 -2.10 -10.08
C LEU A 39 -25.15 -3.14 -10.72
N GLU A 40 -24.88 -3.62 -11.94
CA GLU A 40 -25.68 -4.64 -12.62
C GLU A 40 -24.78 -5.80 -13.08
N VAL A 41 -24.74 -6.87 -12.31
CA VAL A 41 -23.95 -8.09 -12.63
C VAL A 41 -24.79 -9.05 -13.44
N ASP A 42 -24.41 -9.31 -14.69
CA ASP A 42 -24.95 -10.41 -15.51
C ASP A 42 -23.90 -11.54 -15.64
N GLU A 43 -24.33 -12.78 -15.37
CA GLU A 43 -23.48 -13.98 -15.15
C GLU A 43 -22.97 -14.69 -16.42
N THR A 44 -22.89 -14.04 -17.58
CA THR A 44 -22.52 -14.73 -18.83
C THR A 44 -21.23 -14.27 -19.45
N VAL A 45 -20.06 -14.59 -18.90
CA VAL A 45 -18.76 -14.39 -19.55
C VAL A 45 -18.00 -15.70 -19.68
N LYS A 46 -17.70 -16.11 -20.93
CA LYS A 46 -16.89 -17.30 -21.26
C LYS A 46 -15.40 -17.03 -21.00
N GLU A 47 -14.77 -17.98 -20.30
CA GLU A 47 -13.33 -17.98 -20.04
C GLU A 47 -12.50 -18.21 -21.30
N ASP A 48 -11.50 -17.37 -21.52
CA ASP A 48 -10.46 -17.56 -22.54
C ASP A 48 -9.28 -18.34 -21.91
N LYS A 49 -9.01 -19.56 -22.40
CA LYS A 49 -8.19 -20.58 -21.74
C LYS A 49 -6.70 -20.62 -22.12
N ASP A 50 -6.22 -19.72 -22.98
CA ASP A 50 -4.91 -19.87 -23.62
C ASP A 50 -3.83 -18.83 -23.23
N SER A 51 -3.66 -18.50 -21.95
CA SER A 51 -2.53 -17.65 -21.52
C SER A 51 -1.78 -18.26 -20.33
N GLU A 52 -0.46 -18.43 -20.49
CA GLU A 52 0.44 -18.98 -19.46
C GLU A 52 0.34 -18.22 -18.12
N PRO A 53 0.21 -18.91 -16.97
CA PRO A 53 -0.09 -18.30 -15.67
C PRO A 53 1.04 -17.47 -15.06
N THR A 54 2.29 -17.80 -15.34
CA THR A 54 3.47 -17.31 -14.64
C THR A 54 3.85 -15.87 -14.95
N THR A 55 3.62 -15.41 -16.18
CA THR A 55 4.02 -14.06 -16.61
C THR A 55 3.14 -12.95 -16.02
N LYS A 56 1.92 -13.27 -15.59
CA LYS A 56 0.92 -12.30 -15.12
C LYS A 56 1.08 -11.85 -13.66
N LEU A 57 1.76 -12.64 -12.82
CA LEU A 57 2.02 -12.29 -11.42
C LEU A 57 3.08 -11.18 -11.26
N LEU A 58 3.90 -10.93 -12.28
CA LEU A 58 5.02 -9.99 -12.20
C LEU A 58 4.69 -8.56 -12.65
N GLU A 59 3.51 -8.32 -13.23
CA GLU A 59 3.14 -7.00 -13.74
C GLU A 59 2.57 -6.12 -12.63
N ILE A 60 3.26 -4.99 -12.36
CA ILE A 60 2.80 -3.96 -11.42
C ILE A 60 2.38 -2.66 -12.13
N ASP A 61 2.35 -2.63 -13.45
CA ASP A 61 2.13 -1.42 -14.26
C ASP A 61 0.82 -0.71 -13.91
N HIS A 62 -0.24 -1.47 -13.68
CA HIS A 62 -1.51 -0.90 -13.25
C HIS A 62 -1.42 -0.28 -11.86
N PHE A 63 -0.73 -0.95 -10.92
CA PHE A 63 -0.53 -0.40 -9.59
C PHE A 63 0.33 0.86 -9.66
N LEU A 64 1.38 0.86 -10.46
CA LEU A 64 2.21 2.04 -10.70
C LEU A 64 1.40 3.20 -11.30
N THR A 65 0.51 2.89 -12.25
CA THR A 65 -0.43 3.88 -12.80
C THR A 65 -1.35 4.44 -11.71
N PHE A 66 -1.86 3.60 -10.82
CA PHE A 66 -2.66 4.05 -9.68
C PHE A 66 -1.86 4.94 -8.73
N VAL A 67 -0.61 4.59 -8.41
CA VAL A 67 0.28 5.43 -7.58
C VAL A 67 0.51 6.79 -8.25
N ARG A 68 0.80 6.81 -9.55
CA ARG A 68 0.93 8.04 -10.34
C ARG A 68 -0.32 8.92 -10.26
N GLN A 69 -1.50 8.30 -10.35
CA GLN A 69 -2.76 9.02 -10.19
C GLN A 69 -2.93 9.59 -8.78
N MET A 70 -2.65 8.80 -7.74
CA MET A 70 -2.74 9.25 -6.35
C MET A 70 -1.76 10.38 -6.03
N CYS A 71 -0.59 10.39 -6.65
CA CYS A 71 0.44 11.41 -6.46
C CYS A 71 0.30 12.60 -7.44
N GLY A 72 -0.47 12.45 -8.52
CA GLY A 72 -0.55 13.45 -9.59
C GLY A 72 0.78 13.64 -10.33
N ASN A 73 1.61 12.58 -10.41
CA ASN A 73 2.95 12.60 -10.97
C ASN A 73 3.17 11.37 -11.86
N ASP A 74 3.23 11.58 -13.17
CA ASP A 74 3.39 10.52 -14.16
C ASP A 74 4.84 10.01 -14.27
N ASP A 75 5.82 10.74 -13.72
CA ASP A 75 7.24 10.39 -13.75
C ASP A 75 7.65 9.37 -12.69
N ILE A 76 6.75 9.01 -11.77
CA ILE A 76 7.01 8.00 -10.73
C ILE A 76 7.35 6.67 -11.39
N GLN A 77 8.43 6.05 -10.92
CA GLN A 77 8.95 4.79 -11.44
C GLN A 77 9.49 3.88 -10.34
N VAL A 78 9.74 2.63 -10.70
CA VAL A 78 10.45 1.68 -9.83
C VAL A 78 11.94 1.95 -9.94
N ASN A 79 12.61 2.18 -8.82
CA ASN A 79 14.05 2.26 -8.77
C ASN A 79 14.68 0.87 -8.91
N ALA A 80 15.34 0.62 -10.06
CA ALA A 80 15.93 -0.67 -10.38
C ALA A 80 17.04 -1.08 -9.39
N GLN A 81 17.83 -0.12 -8.89
CA GLN A 81 18.91 -0.40 -7.93
C GLN A 81 18.36 -0.80 -6.57
N VAL A 82 17.31 -0.13 -6.10
CA VAL A 82 16.60 -0.48 -4.86
C VAL A 82 15.96 -1.87 -5.01
N TYR A 83 15.29 -2.13 -6.11
CA TYR A 83 14.68 -3.43 -6.39
C TYR A 83 15.73 -4.57 -6.36
N GLU A 84 16.84 -4.41 -7.05
CA GLU A 84 17.92 -5.42 -7.04
C GLU A 84 18.54 -5.60 -5.64
N SER A 85 18.69 -4.52 -4.89
CA SER A 85 19.15 -4.58 -3.49
C SER A 85 18.17 -5.36 -2.62
N GLU A 86 16.88 -5.03 -2.66
CA GLU A 86 15.82 -5.73 -1.91
C GLU A 86 15.74 -7.21 -2.30
N ARG A 87 15.79 -7.50 -3.59
CA ARG A 87 15.79 -8.87 -4.11
C ARG A 87 16.98 -9.68 -3.60
N ASN A 88 18.17 -9.08 -3.55
CA ASN A 88 19.40 -9.78 -3.16
C ASN A 88 19.58 -9.89 -1.63
N THR A 89 19.03 -8.95 -0.85
CA THR A 89 19.24 -8.86 0.60
C THR A 89 17.98 -9.07 1.45
N GLY A 90 16.83 -9.29 0.83
CA GLY A 90 15.52 -9.43 1.49
C GLY A 90 15.31 -10.73 2.28
N TYR A 91 16.33 -11.20 3.01
CA TYR A 91 16.30 -12.48 3.74
C TYR A 91 15.17 -12.56 4.78
N LYS A 92 14.91 -11.46 5.51
CA LYS A 92 13.83 -11.43 6.50
C LYS A 92 12.45 -11.57 5.85
N ASN A 93 12.23 -10.92 4.71
CA ASN A 93 10.98 -11.02 3.96
C ASN A 93 10.80 -12.44 3.39
N ARG A 94 11.88 -13.09 2.92
CA ARG A 94 11.85 -14.48 2.50
C ARG A 94 11.49 -15.42 3.66
N SER A 95 12.17 -15.29 4.79
CA SER A 95 11.84 -16.09 5.99
C SER A 95 10.38 -15.93 6.38
N LEU A 96 9.88 -14.69 6.34
CA LEU A 96 8.48 -14.41 6.66
C LEU A 96 7.51 -15.02 5.64
N ALA A 97 7.80 -14.93 4.35
CA ALA A 97 6.97 -15.51 3.30
C ALA A 97 6.93 -17.06 3.40
N TRP A 98 8.06 -17.69 3.71
CA TRP A 98 8.10 -19.12 3.94
C TRP A 98 7.33 -19.54 5.20
N GLU A 99 7.40 -18.79 6.31
CA GLU A 99 6.58 -19.03 7.49
C GLU A 99 5.08 -18.86 7.18
N MET A 100 4.72 -17.86 6.39
CA MET A 100 3.33 -17.65 5.93
C MET A 100 2.86 -18.82 5.05
N ASN A 101 3.73 -19.35 4.19
CA ASN A 101 3.42 -20.51 3.38
C ASN A 101 3.24 -21.79 4.23
N ASP A 102 4.09 -22.03 5.22
CA ASP A 102 3.95 -23.15 6.17
C ASP A 102 2.60 -23.10 6.90
N ARG A 103 2.08 -21.89 7.13
CA ARG A 103 0.76 -21.65 7.71
C ARG A 103 -0.39 -21.61 6.70
N HIS A 104 -0.15 -21.98 5.45
CA HIS A 104 -1.16 -22.02 4.38
C HIS A 104 -1.86 -20.69 4.08
N VAL A 105 -1.18 -19.55 4.35
CA VAL A 105 -1.76 -18.20 4.16
C VAL A 105 -2.06 -17.92 2.69
N PHE A 106 -1.22 -18.39 1.77
CA PHE A 106 -1.37 -18.16 0.33
C PHE A 106 -2.33 -19.14 -0.37
N ASP A 107 -2.61 -20.30 0.22
CA ASP A 107 -3.32 -21.41 -0.41
C ASP A 107 -4.66 -21.03 -1.00
N LYS A 108 -5.45 -20.23 -0.28
CA LYS A 108 -6.79 -19.83 -0.73
C LYS A 108 -6.75 -18.97 -1.98
N LEU A 109 -5.86 -17.99 -1.99
CA LEU A 109 -5.67 -17.06 -3.12
C LEU A 109 -5.12 -17.80 -4.34
N MET A 110 -4.07 -18.59 -4.16
CA MET A 110 -3.45 -19.32 -5.27
C MET A 110 -4.38 -20.37 -5.87
N ARG A 111 -5.17 -21.09 -5.06
CA ARG A 111 -6.20 -22.02 -5.57
C ARG A 111 -7.28 -21.35 -6.42
N GLN A 112 -7.64 -20.09 -6.15
CA GLN A 112 -8.59 -19.34 -6.98
C GLN A 112 -8.04 -19.10 -8.39
N HIS A 113 -6.71 -19.11 -8.55
CA HIS A 113 -6.01 -18.97 -9.85
C HIS A 113 -5.56 -20.31 -10.43
N GLY A 114 -5.95 -21.45 -9.83
CA GLY A 114 -5.51 -22.78 -10.27
C GLY A 114 -4.01 -23.06 -10.00
N LEU A 115 -3.39 -22.29 -9.10
CA LEU A 115 -1.96 -22.40 -8.77
C LEU A 115 -1.77 -23.20 -7.47
N THR A 116 -0.68 -23.98 -7.45
CA THR A 116 -0.18 -24.63 -6.22
C THR A 116 1.04 -23.85 -5.75
N VAL A 117 1.09 -23.51 -4.47
CA VAL A 117 2.20 -22.74 -3.90
C VAL A 117 3.45 -23.63 -3.82
N ASP A 118 4.46 -23.24 -4.56
CA ASP A 118 5.80 -23.81 -4.51
C ASP A 118 6.85 -22.70 -4.31
N ALA A 119 8.13 -23.05 -4.35
CA ALA A 119 9.22 -22.10 -4.17
C ALA A 119 9.23 -21.00 -5.24
N SER A 120 8.85 -21.31 -6.48
CA SER A 120 8.80 -20.35 -7.58
C SER A 120 7.72 -19.32 -7.34
N ILE A 121 6.53 -19.74 -6.97
CA ILE A 121 5.41 -18.84 -6.66
C ILE A 121 5.73 -17.91 -5.48
N ILE A 122 6.45 -18.40 -4.46
CA ILE A 122 6.86 -17.57 -3.33
C ILE A 122 7.84 -16.49 -3.77
N GLU A 123 8.83 -16.83 -4.61
CA GLU A 123 9.77 -15.82 -5.15
C GLU A 123 9.08 -14.84 -6.10
N ASP A 124 8.07 -15.27 -6.87
CA ASP A 124 7.25 -14.38 -7.70
C ASP A 124 6.45 -13.38 -6.85
N ILE A 125 5.81 -13.84 -5.78
CA ILE A 125 5.12 -12.98 -4.81
C ILE A 125 6.09 -11.96 -4.20
N LEU A 126 7.27 -12.40 -3.80
CA LEU A 126 8.30 -11.54 -3.24
C LEU A 126 8.86 -10.56 -4.28
N SER A 127 8.97 -10.96 -5.54
CA SER A 127 9.39 -10.08 -6.63
C SER A 127 8.40 -8.93 -6.82
N VAL A 128 7.10 -9.20 -6.81
CA VAL A 128 6.05 -8.16 -6.81
C VAL A 128 6.21 -7.26 -5.59
N TYR A 129 6.32 -7.82 -4.40
CA TYR A 129 6.50 -7.07 -3.16
C TYR A 129 7.73 -6.15 -3.22
N PHE A 130 8.89 -6.65 -3.64
CA PHE A 130 10.11 -5.85 -3.75
C PHE A 130 9.99 -4.72 -4.78
N ARG A 131 9.29 -4.94 -5.90
CA ARG A 131 9.00 -3.88 -6.86
C ARG A 131 8.13 -2.78 -6.26
N LEU A 132 7.08 -3.14 -5.52
CA LEU A 132 6.21 -2.19 -4.84
C LEU A 132 6.98 -1.38 -3.78
N CYS A 133 7.90 -2.02 -3.05
CA CYS A 133 8.79 -1.35 -2.08
C CYS A 133 9.83 -0.43 -2.74
N SER A 134 10.06 -0.57 -4.05
CA SER A 134 11.07 0.17 -4.80
C SER A 134 10.49 1.31 -5.63
N ILE A 135 9.21 1.61 -5.49
CA ILE A 135 8.59 2.79 -6.12
C ILE A 135 9.16 4.04 -5.47
N GLU A 136 9.71 4.93 -6.30
CA GLU A 136 10.33 6.17 -5.87
C GLU A 136 9.30 7.30 -5.86
N VAL A 137 9.22 8.01 -4.72
CA VAL A 137 8.33 9.16 -4.54
C VAL A 137 9.04 10.22 -3.71
N ASP A 138 8.65 11.47 -3.85
CA ASP A 138 9.13 12.57 -3.02
C ASP A 138 8.09 13.02 -1.97
N CYS A 139 8.42 14.07 -1.21
CA CYS A 139 7.51 14.60 -0.19
C CYS A 139 6.24 15.22 -0.78
N ILE A 140 6.30 15.77 -2.00
CA ILE A 140 5.14 16.36 -2.68
C ILE A 140 4.19 15.24 -3.10
N ASP A 141 4.73 14.15 -3.66
CA ASP A 141 4.00 12.94 -4.01
C ASP A 141 3.25 12.35 -2.80
N LEU A 142 3.97 12.21 -1.67
CA LEU A 142 3.37 11.73 -0.42
C LEU A 142 2.27 12.68 0.09
N ALA A 143 2.51 13.98 0.07
CA ALA A 143 1.52 14.97 0.50
C ALA A 143 0.27 14.94 -0.41
N ARG A 144 0.45 14.78 -1.70
CA ARG A 144 -0.63 14.67 -2.68
C ARG A 144 -1.49 13.43 -2.43
N ALA A 145 -0.86 12.26 -2.29
CA ALA A 145 -1.57 11.03 -1.95
C ALA A 145 -2.30 11.15 -0.60
N GLY A 146 -1.66 11.77 0.39
CA GLY A 146 -2.27 12.09 1.69
C GLY A 146 -3.48 13.00 1.57
N THR A 147 -3.46 13.98 0.67
CA THR A 147 -4.57 14.90 0.42
C THR A 147 -5.80 14.17 -0.13
N ILE A 148 -5.60 13.23 -1.06
CA ILE A 148 -6.70 12.42 -1.59
C ILE A 148 -7.34 11.57 -0.48
N ILE A 149 -6.52 10.94 0.37
CA ILE A 149 -7.02 10.17 1.53
C ILE A 149 -7.77 11.10 2.49
N ALA A 150 -7.21 12.27 2.83
CA ALA A 150 -7.81 13.26 3.72
C ALA A 150 -9.14 13.78 3.19
N ASN A 151 -9.28 13.88 1.87
CA ASN A 151 -10.48 14.32 1.15
C ASN A 151 -11.42 13.16 0.78
N GLN A 152 -11.43 12.10 1.59
CA GLN A 152 -12.28 10.92 1.42
C GLN A 152 -12.18 10.24 0.05
N GLY A 153 -11.00 10.28 -0.54
CA GLY A 153 -10.71 9.65 -1.83
C GLY A 153 -11.00 10.51 -3.06
N TYR A 154 -11.52 11.72 -2.87
CA TYR A 154 -11.79 12.66 -3.95
C TYR A 154 -10.54 13.44 -4.33
N ASP A 155 -10.20 13.44 -5.63
CA ASP A 155 -9.16 14.28 -6.20
C ASP A 155 -9.75 15.61 -6.66
N PRO A 156 -9.41 16.75 -6.01
CA PRO A 156 -9.95 18.05 -6.35
C PRO A 156 -9.47 18.57 -7.71
N ASP A 157 -8.30 18.17 -8.19
CA ASP A 157 -7.77 18.62 -9.48
C ASP A 157 -8.40 17.86 -10.65
N ARG A 158 -8.57 16.54 -10.51
CA ARG A 158 -9.25 15.70 -11.52
C ARG A 158 -10.76 15.74 -11.40
N LYS A 159 -11.30 16.24 -10.27
CA LYS A 159 -12.72 16.29 -9.94
C LYS A 159 -13.41 14.92 -9.98
N GLU A 160 -12.72 13.90 -9.52
CA GLU A 160 -13.21 12.52 -9.49
C GLU A 160 -12.75 11.78 -8.22
N PHE A 161 -13.40 10.66 -7.91
CA PHE A 161 -12.97 9.77 -6.84
C PHE A 161 -11.95 8.76 -7.38
N LEU A 162 -10.73 8.77 -6.85
CA LEU A 162 -9.71 7.75 -7.13
C LEU A 162 -9.88 6.51 -6.25
N ILE A 163 -10.36 6.69 -5.02
CA ILE A 163 -10.78 5.63 -4.10
C ILE A 163 -12.13 6.01 -3.50
N THR A 164 -12.90 5.02 -3.07
CA THR A 164 -14.19 5.30 -2.44
C THR A 164 -14.02 5.92 -1.04
N PRO A 165 -14.99 6.72 -0.55
CA PRO A 165 -14.95 7.27 0.80
C PRO A 165 -14.77 6.20 1.88
N ARG A 166 -15.36 5.02 1.69
CA ARG A 166 -15.20 3.88 2.60
C ARG A 166 -13.75 3.39 2.66
N ILE A 167 -13.08 3.27 1.50
CA ILE A 167 -11.66 2.87 1.45
C ILE A 167 -10.79 3.93 2.13
N ALA A 168 -11.01 5.21 1.85
CA ALA A 168 -10.29 6.30 2.51
C ALA A 168 -10.45 6.25 4.04
N THR A 169 -11.67 6.05 4.55
CA THR A 169 -11.95 5.91 5.99
C THR A 169 -11.22 4.72 6.60
N ILE A 170 -11.26 3.55 5.96
CA ILE A 170 -10.56 2.36 6.44
C ILE A 170 -9.04 2.61 6.45
N THR A 171 -8.50 3.20 5.40
CA THR A 171 -7.06 3.53 5.29
C THR A 171 -6.64 4.47 6.40
N THR A 172 -7.38 5.55 6.63
CA THR A 172 -7.12 6.52 7.71
C THR A 172 -7.14 5.86 9.10
N SER A 173 -8.14 5.00 9.35
CA SER A 173 -8.25 4.26 10.61
C SER A 173 -7.06 3.32 10.83
N MET A 174 -6.63 2.61 9.80
CA MET A 174 -5.47 1.73 9.89
C MET A 174 -4.16 2.51 10.06
N MET A 175 -4.00 3.65 9.37
CA MET A 175 -2.86 4.54 9.54
C MET A 175 -2.77 5.05 10.98
N SER A 176 -3.88 5.43 11.59
CA SER A 176 -3.91 5.89 13.00
C SER A 176 -3.49 4.79 13.98
N GLY A 177 -3.99 3.57 13.79
CA GLY A 177 -3.77 2.49 14.76
C GLY A 177 -2.47 1.71 14.57
N THR A 178 -1.96 1.59 13.33
CA THR A 178 -0.87 0.65 12.99
C THR A 178 0.15 1.19 11.98
N GLY A 179 0.08 2.46 11.62
CA GLY A 179 0.86 3.02 10.52
C GLY A 179 2.35 3.23 10.82
N LEU A 180 2.75 3.28 12.09
CA LEU A 180 4.15 3.51 12.52
C LEU A 180 4.74 2.29 13.26
N PHE A 181 4.49 1.09 12.80
CA PHE A 181 4.98 -0.14 13.44
C PHE A 181 4.64 -0.15 14.95
N ASP A 182 5.59 -0.56 15.79
CA ASP A 182 5.43 -0.58 17.25
C ASP A 182 5.39 0.82 17.88
N GLY A 183 5.62 1.88 17.12
CA GLY A 183 5.52 3.28 17.53
C GLY A 183 4.15 3.93 17.31
N SER A 184 3.17 3.21 16.74
CA SER A 184 1.88 3.81 16.35
C SER A 184 1.12 4.44 17.50
N GLY A 185 1.07 3.79 18.67
CA GLY A 185 0.40 4.33 19.85
C GLY A 185 1.06 5.58 20.41
N GLU A 186 2.40 5.60 20.48
CA GLU A 186 3.16 6.78 20.92
C GLU A 186 2.95 7.96 19.98
N PHE A 187 2.99 7.69 18.67
CA PHE A 187 2.76 8.71 17.65
C PHE A 187 1.33 9.25 17.68
N ALA A 188 0.33 8.38 17.83
CA ALA A 188 -1.05 8.79 17.97
C ALA A 188 -1.26 9.72 19.20
N ASN A 189 -0.57 9.45 20.32
CA ASN A 189 -0.65 10.26 21.52
C ASN A 189 0.12 11.59 21.38
N ALA A 190 1.29 11.59 20.74
CA ALA A 190 2.13 12.78 20.64
C ALA A 190 1.76 13.71 19.48
N VAL A 191 1.30 13.15 18.37
CA VAL A 191 1.01 13.87 17.12
C VAL A 191 -0.47 13.88 16.79
N GLY A 192 -1.15 12.74 16.96
CA GLY A 192 -2.58 12.61 16.72
C GLY A 192 -3.01 12.71 15.25
N ILE A 193 -2.10 12.62 14.29
CA ILE A 193 -2.40 12.63 12.84
C ILE A 193 -2.26 11.21 12.30
N PRO A 194 -3.27 10.65 11.60
CA PRO A 194 -3.13 9.38 10.90
C PRO A 194 -1.95 9.41 9.92
N ALA A 195 -1.01 8.46 10.07
CA ALA A 195 0.21 8.47 9.27
C ALA A 195 0.72 7.06 8.95
N LYS A 196 1.50 6.92 7.88
CA LYS A 196 2.24 5.72 7.51
C LYS A 196 3.71 6.05 7.29
N SER A 197 4.58 5.36 8.03
CA SER A 197 6.03 5.50 7.91
C SER A 197 6.64 4.44 6.99
N GLY A 198 7.79 4.77 6.42
CA GLY A 198 8.66 3.84 5.70
C GLY A 198 10.06 3.81 6.29
N VAL A 199 10.72 2.67 6.22
CA VAL A 199 12.11 2.50 6.71
C VAL A 199 13.14 3.33 5.93
N SER A 200 12.75 3.86 4.77
CA SER A 200 13.53 4.85 4.01
C SER A 200 13.63 6.19 4.73
N GLY A 201 12.74 6.46 5.68
CA GLY A 201 12.64 7.74 6.40
C GLY A 201 11.46 8.61 5.96
N GLY A 202 10.63 8.14 5.01
CA GLY A 202 9.42 8.82 4.58
C GLY A 202 8.26 8.63 5.56
N ILE A 203 7.42 9.65 5.69
CA ILE A 203 6.12 9.58 6.38
C ILE A 203 5.06 10.25 5.49
N LEU A 204 4.03 9.51 5.16
CA LEU A 204 2.79 10.02 4.60
C LEU A 204 1.80 10.20 5.75
N ALA A 205 1.25 11.40 5.91
CA ALA A 205 0.21 11.68 6.89
C ALA A 205 -1.01 12.32 6.23
N CYS A 206 -2.18 12.14 6.82
CA CYS A 206 -3.41 12.73 6.34
C CYS A 206 -4.22 13.32 7.50
N VAL A 207 -4.61 14.59 7.37
CA VAL A 207 -5.52 15.26 8.32
C VAL A 207 -6.90 15.28 7.69
N PRO A 208 -7.85 14.45 8.14
CA PRO A 208 -9.17 14.31 7.52
C PRO A 208 -9.87 15.66 7.32
N GLY A 209 -10.31 15.90 6.08
CA GLY A 209 -11.00 17.15 5.69
C GLY A 209 -10.12 18.40 5.62
N ARG A 210 -8.79 18.29 5.82
CA ARG A 210 -7.87 19.44 5.80
C ARG A 210 -6.74 19.30 4.77
N CYS A 211 -5.82 18.35 4.97
CA CYS A 211 -4.64 18.25 4.09
C CYS A 211 -3.96 16.87 4.18
N GLY A 212 -3.11 16.60 3.18
CA GLY A 212 -2.07 15.57 3.22
C GLY A 212 -0.72 16.18 3.55
N ILE A 213 0.16 15.42 4.20
CA ILE A 213 1.50 15.84 4.58
C ILE A 213 2.49 14.76 4.17
N GLY A 214 3.54 15.15 3.44
CA GLY A 214 4.69 14.33 3.14
C GLY A 214 5.91 14.84 3.91
N ALA A 215 6.57 13.97 4.66
CA ALA A 215 7.78 14.32 5.40
C ALA A 215 8.87 13.26 5.14
N PHE A 216 10.11 13.68 5.08
CA PHE A 216 11.26 12.79 4.86
C PHE A 216 12.46 13.18 5.71
N SER A 217 13.04 12.20 6.38
CA SER A 217 14.37 12.28 6.96
C SER A 217 14.98 10.88 7.08
N PRO A 218 16.19 10.63 6.57
CA PRO A 218 16.74 9.28 6.40
C PRO A 218 17.16 8.60 7.72
N VAL A 219 17.27 9.34 8.84
CA VAL A 219 17.59 8.73 10.14
C VAL A 219 16.31 8.18 10.76
N VAL A 220 16.25 6.85 10.89
CA VAL A 220 15.17 6.16 11.56
C VAL A 220 15.55 5.75 12.98
N ASP A 221 14.56 5.65 13.86
CA ASP A 221 14.69 5.15 15.21
C ASP A 221 14.81 3.60 15.27
N GLN A 222 14.88 3.04 16.46
CA GLN A 222 14.94 1.59 16.66
C GLN A 222 13.69 0.84 16.19
N LYS A 223 12.56 1.54 16.05
CA LYS A 223 11.30 0.99 15.54
C LYS A 223 11.16 1.11 14.02
N GLY A 224 12.12 1.75 13.35
CA GLY A 224 12.12 1.96 11.89
C GLY A 224 11.38 3.22 11.42
N ASN A 225 11.03 4.13 12.34
CA ASN A 225 10.34 5.37 12.01
C ASN A 225 11.33 6.55 11.93
N SER A 226 11.09 7.47 11.01
CA SER A 226 11.88 8.69 10.90
C SER A 226 11.75 9.54 12.16
N TYR A 227 12.84 9.66 12.93
CA TYR A 227 12.84 10.41 14.18
C TYR A 227 12.56 11.90 13.96
N ARG A 228 13.30 12.52 13.00
CA ARG A 228 13.16 13.96 12.74
C ARG A 228 11.82 14.30 12.10
N ALA A 229 11.37 13.51 11.12
CA ALA A 229 10.07 13.75 10.49
C ALA A 229 8.92 13.59 11.52
N SER A 230 9.01 12.62 12.43
CA SER A 230 8.03 12.48 13.52
C SER A 230 8.01 13.72 14.44
N LYS A 231 9.20 14.26 14.78
CA LYS A 231 9.28 15.49 15.58
C LYS A 231 8.78 16.73 14.84
N MET A 232 9.01 16.84 13.55
CA MET A 232 8.45 17.91 12.71
C MET A 232 6.91 17.85 12.72
N LEU A 233 6.35 16.64 12.54
CA LEU A 233 4.90 16.44 12.58
C LEU A 233 4.30 16.73 13.97
N GLU A 234 5.02 16.42 15.05
CA GLU A 234 4.60 16.76 16.42
C GLU A 234 4.48 18.28 16.63
N ILE A 235 5.49 19.03 16.18
CA ILE A 235 5.48 20.50 16.25
C ILE A 235 4.34 21.06 15.40
N LEU A 236 4.25 20.62 14.13
CA LEU A 236 3.22 21.07 13.21
C LEU A 236 1.80 20.77 13.73
N ALA A 237 1.59 19.56 14.30
CA ALA A 237 0.31 19.16 14.84
C ALA A 237 -0.14 20.08 15.99
N LYS A 238 0.79 20.48 16.86
CA LYS A 238 0.52 21.38 17.98
C LYS A 238 0.24 22.82 17.53
N GLU A 239 1.08 23.36 16.64
CA GLU A 239 0.97 24.75 16.18
C GLU A 239 -0.31 24.97 15.35
N GLU A 240 -0.69 24.00 14.53
CA GLU A 240 -1.80 24.11 13.59
C GLU A 240 -3.08 23.37 14.06
N HIS A 241 -3.08 22.82 15.29
CA HIS A 241 -4.21 22.06 15.84
C HIS A 241 -4.72 20.97 14.88
N LEU A 242 -3.79 20.06 14.47
CA LEU A 242 -4.08 19.04 13.45
C LEU A 242 -4.42 17.66 14.05
N SER A 243 -4.30 17.49 15.36
CA SER A 243 -4.63 16.22 16.02
C SER A 243 -6.11 15.88 15.83
N ILE A 244 -6.42 14.67 15.40
CA ILE A 244 -7.82 14.19 15.33
C ILE A 244 -8.41 13.88 16.72
N PHE A 245 -7.61 13.95 17.76
CA PHE A 245 -7.99 13.67 19.13
C PHE A 245 -8.15 14.95 19.99
N GLU A 246 -7.79 16.11 19.44
CA GLU A 246 -8.05 17.41 20.06
C GLU A 246 -9.44 17.92 19.65
N SER A 247 -10.20 18.35 20.65
CA SER A 247 -11.57 18.90 20.47
C SER A 247 -11.55 20.43 20.44
#